data_d739ae3076c6fd0c5a47878609f93331
#
_entry.id   d739ae3076c6fd0c5a47878609f93331
#
_cell.length_a   1.000
_cell.length_b   1.000
_cell.length_c   1.000
_cell.angle_alpha   90.00
_cell.angle_beta   90.00
_cell.angle_gamma   90.00
#
_symmetry.space_group_name_H-M   'P 1'
#
loop_
_entity.id
_entity.type
_entity.pdbx_description
1 polymer ?
#
loop_
_entity_poly.entity_id
_entity_poly.type
_entity_poly.pdbx_seq_one_letter_code
_entity_poly.pdbx_strand_id
1 'polypeptide(L)'
;KKGGNQQGGSGVAHNWTHDIPVLARGMVLAKNIVFVAGPPDVMDEEETFGRIKARDDSVNEVIAKQQAALDGNQGSVLLAISTETGETLSKYDLGYLPTWDGMAAANGNLFLSTEKGTITCLKGKK
;
A
#
# COMPACT_ATOMS: atom_id res chain seq x y z
N LYS A 1 1.43 1.76 41.16
CA LYS A 1 2.70 2.26 40.62
C LYS A 1 2.52 2.52 39.13
N LYS A 2 2.45 3.77 38.74
CA LYS A 2 2.50 4.19 37.36
C LYS A 2 3.93 3.96 36.85
N GLY A 3 4.11 2.93 36.03
CA GLY A 3 5.30 2.77 35.21
C GLY A 3 5.23 3.80 34.08
N GLY A 4 5.98 4.88 34.21
CA GLY A 4 6.17 5.81 33.10
C GLY A 4 6.97 5.10 32.01
N ASN A 5 6.34 4.87 30.87
CA ASN A 5 7.03 4.47 29.65
C ASN A 5 7.79 5.71 29.18
N GLN A 6 9.07 5.82 29.50
CA GLN A 6 9.97 6.73 28.82
C GLN A 6 10.19 6.15 27.42
N GLN A 7 9.36 6.56 26.48
CA GLN A 7 9.71 6.48 25.07
C GLN A 7 10.96 7.34 24.88
N GLY A 8 12.09 6.70 24.70
CA GLY A 8 13.30 7.33 24.22
C GLY A 8 12.95 8.08 22.95
N GLY A 9 13.02 9.42 22.98
CA GLY A 9 12.65 10.25 21.85
C GLY A 9 13.56 9.94 20.67
N SER A 10 13.05 9.21 19.65
CA SER A 10 13.56 9.36 18.32
C SER A 10 13.28 10.80 17.92
N GLY A 11 14.25 11.54 17.40
CA GLY A 11 14.05 12.93 16.98
C GLY A 11 13.08 13.13 15.83
N VAL A 12 12.14 12.17 15.62
CA VAL A 12 11.14 12.16 14.56
C VAL A 12 9.75 12.31 15.16
N ALA A 13 9.06 13.38 14.78
CA ALA A 13 7.65 13.59 15.09
C ALA A 13 6.79 13.15 13.90
N HIS A 14 5.67 12.50 14.18
CA HIS A 14 4.69 12.12 13.15
C HIS A 14 3.64 13.23 13.02
N ASN A 15 3.47 13.77 11.81
CA ASN A 15 2.38 14.70 11.53
C ASN A 15 1.04 13.96 11.40
N TRP A 16 1.08 12.79 10.78
CA TRP A 16 -0.06 11.90 10.65
C TRP A 16 0.41 10.46 10.40
N THR A 17 -0.47 9.52 10.68
CA THR A 17 -0.29 8.09 10.38
C THR A 17 -1.63 7.52 9.97
N HIS A 18 -1.71 6.85 8.83
CA HIS A 18 -2.91 6.19 8.32
C HIS A 18 -2.58 4.82 7.74
N ASP A 19 -3.44 3.86 8.04
CA ASP A 19 -3.39 2.58 7.37
C ASP A 19 -3.97 2.69 5.97
N ILE A 20 -3.35 2.01 5.02
CA ILE A 20 -3.81 1.96 3.62
C ILE A 20 -4.08 0.52 3.21
N PRO A 21 -5.11 0.26 2.39
CA PRO A 21 -5.49 -1.10 1.99
C PRO A 21 -4.62 -1.64 0.84
N VAL A 22 -3.33 -1.38 0.88
CA VAL A 22 -2.38 -1.72 -0.17
C VAL A 22 -1.05 -2.16 0.41
N LEU A 23 -0.53 -3.27 -0.04
CA LEU A 23 0.86 -3.68 0.21
C LEU A 23 1.77 -2.95 -0.78
N ALA A 24 2.37 -1.84 -0.35
CA ALA A 24 3.12 -0.94 -1.21
C ALA A 24 4.31 -1.63 -1.87
N ARG A 25 4.36 -1.63 -3.20
CA ARG A 25 5.51 -2.04 -4.01
C ARG A 25 6.24 -0.86 -4.61
N GLY A 26 5.53 0.18 -4.98
CA GLY A 26 6.07 1.41 -5.50
C GLY A 26 5.45 2.63 -4.82
N MET A 27 6.26 3.66 -4.66
CA MET A 27 5.83 4.91 -4.06
C MET A 27 6.61 6.06 -4.68
N VAL A 28 5.93 7.15 -4.99
CA VAL A 28 6.58 8.35 -5.53
C VAL A 28 5.90 9.62 -5.03
N LEU A 29 6.69 10.60 -4.69
CA LEU A 29 6.22 11.93 -4.29
C LEU A 29 6.21 12.86 -5.51
N ALA A 30 5.07 13.47 -5.77
CA ALA A 30 4.91 14.52 -6.78
C ALA A 30 4.17 15.73 -6.17
N LYS A 31 4.88 16.82 -5.99
CA LYS A 31 4.39 18.01 -5.27
C LYS A 31 3.92 17.66 -3.85
N ASN A 32 2.64 17.79 -3.59
CA ASN A 32 1.99 17.52 -2.30
C ASN A 32 1.16 16.22 -2.30
N ILE A 33 1.45 15.32 -3.23
CA ILE A 33 0.76 14.04 -3.37
C ILE A 33 1.79 12.91 -3.33
N VAL A 34 1.57 11.92 -2.49
CA VAL A 34 2.24 10.63 -2.53
C VAL A 34 1.38 9.66 -3.32
N PHE A 35 1.95 9.08 -4.38
CA PHE A 35 1.35 7.97 -5.10
C PHE A 35 1.91 6.66 -4.55
N VAL A 36 1.03 5.74 -4.23
CA VAL A 36 1.39 4.41 -3.70
C VAL A 36 0.68 3.35 -4.52
N ALA A 37 1.41 2.35 -4.98
CA ALA A 37 0.83 1.25 -5.74
C ALA A 37 1.31 -0.11 -5.28
N GLY A 38 0.42 -1.09 -5.30
CA GLY A 38 0.70 -2.46 -4.95
C GLY A 38 -0.55 -3.34 -4.93
N PRO A 39 -0.39 -4.63 -4.67
CA PRO A 39 -1.54 -5.52 -4.52
C PRO A 39 -2.40 -5.10 -3.34
N PRO A 40 -3.70 -5.42 -3.36
CA PRO A 40 -4.58 -5.12 -2.24
C PRO A 40 -4.15 -5.88 -0.99
N ASP A 41 -4.20 -5.21 0.14
CA ASP A 41 -4.08 -5.81 1.46
C ASP A 41 -5.46 -6.29 1.90
N VAL A 42 -5.67 -7.60 1.89
CA VAL A 42 -6.98 -8.23 2.16
C VAL A 42 -6.98 -9.04 3.45
N MET A 43 -5.87 -9.05 4.17
CA MET A 43 -5.70 -9.83 5.39
C MET A 43 -5.48 -8.90 6.58
N ASP A 44 -6.32 -9.02 7.60
CA ASP A 44 -6.04 -8.47 8.92
C ASP A 44 -5.08 -9.42 9.65
N GLU A 45 -3.86 -8.97 9.89
CA GLU A 45 -2.81 -9.80 10.49
C GLU A 45 -3.11 -10.17 11.94
N GLU A 46 -3.66 -9.25 12.71
CA GLU A 46 -3.99 -9.47 14.13
C GLU A 46 -5.14 -10.47 14.28
N GLU A 47 -6.21 -10.28 13.51
CA GLU A 47 -7.33 -11.22 13.47
C GLU A 47 -6.89 -12.60 12.97
N THR A 48 -6.09 -12.64 11.92
CA THR A 48 -5.56 -13.88 11.32
C THR A 48 -4.70 -14.64 12.34
N PHE A 49 -3.84 -13.95 13.06
CA PHE A 49 -3.01 -14.56 14.11
C PHE A 49 -3.86 -15.13 15.25
N GLY A 50 -4.92 -14.43 15.65
CA GLY A 50 -5.90 -14.91 16.61
C GLY A 50 -6.57 -16.21 16.17
N ARG A 51 -6.99 -16.29 14.90
CA ARG A 51 -7.59 -17.50 14.31
C ARG A 51 -6.62 -18.67 14.23
N ILE A 52 -5.35 -18.43 13.91
CA ILE A 52 -4.30 -19.45 13.92
C ILE A 52 -4.14 -20.04 15.33
N LYS A 53 -4.08 -19.20 16.37
CA LYS A 53 -4.02 -19.64 17.76
C LYS A 53 -5.22 -20.46 18.17
N ALA A 54 -6.40 -20.10 17.69
CA ALA A 54 -7.66 -20.82 17.96
C ALA A 54 -7.81 -22.11 17.14
N ARG A 55 -6.87 -22.42 16.25
CA ARG A 55 -6.91 -23.56 15.30
C ARG A 55 -8.16 -23.53 14.40
N ASP A 56 -8.54 -22.33 13.97
CA ASP A 56 -9.65 -22.11 13.06
C ASP A 56 -9.17 -22.30 11.61
N ASP A 57 -9.64 -23.38 10.97
CA ASP A 57 -9.23 -23.73 9.61
C ASP A 57 -9.68 -22.72 8.55
N SER A 58 -10.67 -21.85 8.85
CA SER A 58 -11.11 -20.79 7.95
C SER A 58 -10.01 -19.76 7.64
N VAL A 59 -8.96 -19.70 8.46
CA VAL A 59 -7.79 -18.85 8.23
C VAL A 59 -7.10 -19.17 6.91
N ASN A 60 -7.14 -20.43 6.45
CA ASN A 60 -6.48 -20.85 5.22
C ASN A 60 -7.06 -20.15 3.99
N GLU A 61 -8.35 -19.83 3.97
CA GLU A 61 -8.98 -19.07 2.88
C GLU A 61 -8.48 -17.62 2.83
N VAL A 62 -8.31 -16.98 3.98
CA VAL A 62 -7.79 -15.61 4.08
C VAL A 62 -6.35 -15.54 3.60
N ILE A 63 -5.52 -16.49 4.04
CA ILE A 63 -4.12 -16.60 3.61
C ILE A 63 -4.04 -16.84 2.10
N ALA A 64 -4.87 -17.74 1.56
CA ALA A 64 -4.91 -18.02 0.13
C ALA A 64 -5.33 -16.79 -0.70
N LYS A 65 -6.27 -16.01 -0.23
CA LYS A 65 -6.68 -14.74 -0.88
C LYS A 65 -5.54 -13.72 -0.88
N GLN A 66 -4.82 -13.57 0.23
CA GLN A 66 -3.67 -12.67 0.30
C GLN A 66 -2.56 -13.14 -0.63
N GLN A 67 -2.29 -14.44 -0.69
CA GLN A 67 -1.29 -14.99 -1.61
C GLN A 67 -1.69 -14.73 -3.07
N ALA A 68 -2.96 -14.94 -3.42
CA ALA A 68 -3.46 -14.65 -4.77
C ALA A 68 -3.31 -13.17 -5.14
N ALA A 69 -3.53 -12.26 -4.19
CA ALA A 69 -3.29 -10.83 -4.39
C ALA A 69 -1.80 -10.52 -4.62
N LEU A 70 -0.91 -11.12 -3.84
CA LEU A 70 0.55 -10.98 -3.99
C LEU A 70 1.04 -11.53 -5.34
N ASP A 71 0.43 -12.59 -5.83
CA ASP A 71 0.72 -13.20 -7.14
C ASP A 71 0.15 -12.41 -8.34
N GLY A 72 -0.61 -11.35 -8.06
CA GLY A 72 -1.17 -10.47 -9.09
C GLY A 72 -2.52 -10.87 -9.66
N ASN A 73 -3.15 -11.92 -9.14
CA ASN A 73 -4.43 -12.41 -9.63
C ASN A 73 -5.59 -11.43 -9.44
N GLN A 74 -5.40 -10.45 -8.54
CA GLN A 74 -6.38 -9.40 -8.26
C GLN A 74 -5.96 -8.02 -8.82
N GLY A 75 -4.89 -7.97 -9.62
CA GLY A 75 -4.30 -6.73 -10.08
C GLY A 75 -3.64 -5.96 -8.94
N SER A 76 -3.68 -4.65 -9.01
CA SER A 76 -3.15 -3.76 -7.96
C SER A 76 -4.01 -2.52 -7.81
N VAL A 77 -3.72 -1.76 -6.77
CA VAL A 77 -4.38 -0.50 -6.46
C VAL A 77 -3.34 0.62 -6.48
N LEU A 78 -3.68 1.74 -7.11
CA LEU A 78 -2.92 2.98 -7.05
C LEU A 78 -3.70 3.97 -6.20
N LEU A 79 -3.08 4.47 -5.15
CA LEU A 79 -3.62 5.52 -4.28
C LEU A 79 -2.87 6.83 -4.52
N ALA A 80 -3.62 7.94 -4.54
CA ALA A 80 -3.09 9.30 -4.43
C ALA A 80 -3.43 9.83 -3.03
N ILE A 81 -2.42 10.18 -2.25
CA ILE A 81 -2.54 10.54 -0.84
C ILE A 81 -2.00 11.94 -0.62
N SER A 82 -2.73 12.77 0.10
CA SER A 82 -2.28 14.11 0.50
C SER A 82 -1.10 14.02 1.46
N THR A 83 -0.02 14.72 1.19
CA THR A 83 1.13 14.82 2.12
C THR A 83 0.82 15.63 3.38
N GLU A 84 -0.16 16.53 3.31
CA GLU A 84 -0.53 17.40 4.42
C GLU A 84 -1.41 16.67 5.44
N THR A 85 -2.38 15.90 4.96
CA THR A 85 -3.41 15.30 5.82
C THR A 85 -3.34 13.78 5.92
N GLY A 86 -2.63 13.11 4.99
CA GLY A 86 -2.63 11.65 4.88
C GLY A 86 -3.90 11.06 4.27
N GLU A 87 -4.86 11.91 3.87
CA GLU A 87 -6.12 11.44 3.28
C GLU A 87 -5.91 10.92 1.86
N THR A 88 -6.62 9.85 1.53
CA THR A 88 -6.68 9.32 0.17
C THR A 88 -7.54 10.23 -0.70
N LEU A 89 -6.91 10.89 -1.68
CA LEU A 89 -7.55 11.79 -2.63
C LEU A 89 -8.21 11.04 -3.79
N SER A 90 -7.59 9.94 -4.22
CA SER A 90 -8.08 9.13 -5.33
C SER A 90 -7.58 7.69 -5.21
N LYS A 91 -8.38 6.77 -5.75
CA LYS A 91 -8.07 5.34 -5.82
C LYS A 91 -8.35 4.84 -7.24
N TYR A 92 -7.41 4.10 -7.80
CA TYR A 92 -7.54 3.49 -9.13
C TYR A 92 -7.18 2.01 -9.08
N ASP A 93 -7.99 1.19 -9.75
CA ASP A 93 -7.67 -0.22 -9.93
C ASP A 93 -6.80 -0.39 -11.18
N LEU A 94 -5.70 -1.11 -11.03
CA LEU A 94 -4.77 -1.45 -12.10
C LEU A 94 -4.88 -2.94 -12.42
N GLY A 95 -4.92 -3.30 -13.70
CA GLY A 95 -4.98 -4.70 -14.14
C GLY A 95 -3.63 -5.44 -14.13
N TYR A 96 -2.63 -4.91 -13.45
CA TYR A 96 -1.27 -5.44 -13.41
C TYR A 96 -0.60 -5.11 -12.08
N LEU A 97 0.47 -5.83 -11.73
CA LEU A 97 1.32 -5.48 -10.60
C LEU A 97 2.46 -4.56 -11.02
N PRO A 98 2.74 -3.49 -10.26
CA PRO A 98 3.98 -2.74 -10.40
C PRO A 98 5.16 -3.59 -9.92
N THR A 99 6.33 -3.38 -10.52
CA THR A 99 7.58 -3.89 -9.97
C THR A 99 7.95 -3.16 -8.68
N TRP A 100 8.81 -3.78 -7.87
CA TRP A 100 9.35 -3.12 -6.69
C TRP A 100 10.10 -1.84 -7.08
N ASP A 101 9.79 -0.75 -6.38
CA ASP A 101 10.32 0.59 -6.65
C ASP A 101 10.12 1.08 -8.09
N GLY A 102 9.18 0.48 -8.81
CA GLY A 102 8.94 0.70 -10.24
C GLY A 102 8.07 1.91 -10.57
N MET A 103 8.14 3.00 -9.79
CA MET A 103 7.35 4.20 -10.04
C MET A 103 8.22 5.44 -10.17
N ALA A 104 7.84 6.34 -11.08
CA ALA A 104 8.46 7.65 -11.24
C ALA A 104 7.42 8.69 -11.64
N ALA A 105 7.60 9.93 -11.25
CA ALA A 105 6.76 11.06 -11.65
C ALA A 105 7.59 12.14 -12.34
N ALA A 106 7.17 12.54 -13.51
CA ALA A 106 7.84 13.61 -14.26
C ALA A 106 6.86 14.29 -15.23
N ASN A 107 7.00 15.59 -15.38
CA ASN A 107 6.25 16.39 -16.37
C ASN A 107 4.72 16.18 -16.32
N GLY A 108 4.16 16.04 -15.12
CA GLY A 108 2.73 15.82 -14.93
C GLY A 108 2.25 14.40 -15.27
N ASN A 109 3.16 13.46 -15.49
CA ASN A 109 2.86 12.06 -15.74
C ASN A 109 3.40 11.18 -14.63
N LEU A 110 2.74 10.05 -14.44
CA LEU A 110 3.16 8.98 -13.54
C LEU A 110 3.53 7.75 -14.37
N PHE A 111 4.73 7.25 -14.18
CA PHE A 111 5.25 6.09 -14.88
C PHE A 111 5.33 4.89 -13.93
N LEU A 112 4.83 3.74 -14.37
CA LEU A 112 4.89 2.49 -13.63
C LEU A 112 5.52 1.40 -14.49
N SER A 113 6.56 0.78 -13.94
CA SER A 113 7.10 -0.46 -14.49
C SER A 113 6.29 -1.64 -13.98
N THR A 114 5.92 -2.56 -14.86
CA THR A 114 5.07 -3.71 -14.51
C THR A 114 5.84 -5.01 -14.53
N GLU A 115 5.38 -6.00 -13.79
CA GLU A 115 5.97 -7.35 -13.78
C GLU A 115 5.89 -8.07 -15.14
N LYS A 116 5.03 -7.60 -16.04
CA LYS A 116 4.92 -8.10 -17.42
C LYS A 116 5.97 -7.54 -18.36
N GLY A 117 6.91 -6.72 -17.85
CA GLY A 117 7.96 -6.13 -18.66
C GLY A 117 7.50 -4.92 -19.49
N THR A 118 6.45 -4.24 -19.10
CA THR A 118 5.94 -3.03 -19.74
C THR A 118 6.11 -1.81 -18.85
N ILE A 119 6.13 -0.65 -19.46
CA ILE A 119 6.04 0.64 -18.75
C ILE A 119 4.71 1.28 -19.12
N THR A 120 3.94 1.63 -18.10
CA THR A 120 2.67 2.35 -18.26
C THR A 120 2.87 3.81 -17.87
N CYS A 121 2.40 4.72 -18.72
CA CYS A 121 2.36 6.15 -18.44
C CYS A 121 0.93 6.59 -18.16
N LEU A 122 0.69 7.11 -16.98
CA LEU A 122 -0.59 7.67 -16.55
C LEU A 122 -0.50 9.20 -16.55
N LYS A 123 -1.49 9.83 -17.13
CA LYS A 123 -1.62 11.29 -17.18
C LYS A 123 -2.85 11.72 -16.40
N GLY A 124 -2.72 12.78 -15.61
CA GLY A 124 -3.86 13.40 -14.95
C GLY A 124 -4.88 13.89 -15.98
N LYS A 125 -6.16 13.69 -15.71
CA LYS A 125 -7.23 14.35 -16.45
C LYS A 125 -7.20 15.84 -16.13
N LYS A 126 -7.22 16.64 -17.15
CA LYS A 126 -7.42 18.08 -16.98
C LYS A 126 -8.88 18.38 -16.68
#